data_36fefac73e94c02887fc4719fa5ab6a2
#
_entry.id   36fefac73e94c02887fc4719fa5ab6a2
#
_cell.length_a   1.000
_cell.length_b   1.000
_cell.length_c   1.000
_cell.angle_alpha   90.00
_cell.angle_beta   90.00
_cell.angle_gamma   90.00
#
_symmetry.space_group_name_H-M   'P 1'
#
loop_
_entity.id
_entity.type
_entity.pdbx_description
1 polymer ?
#
loop_
_entity_poly.entity_id
_entity_poly.type
_entity_poly.pdbx_seq_one_letter_code
_entity_poly.pdbx_strand_id
1 'polypeptide(L)'
;MKKKLLEIHDLHVSVGDANIGEKEILHGVDLEIDHDETHVLMGPNGTGKSTLGYAITGNPAYDVTQGEIIFNGENITDMPVNERAKKGIFLSFQNPLEVPGVTLSSFIRSALEQKTGSRIRLWDFKKKLAETMKLLNMDESYAERDLNVGFSGGEKKKAEILQML
;
A
#
# COMPACT_ATOMS: atom_id res chain seq x y z
N MET A 1 -9.71 15.45 22.19
CA MET A 1 -9.12 15.73 20.87
C MET A 1 -9.09 14.41 20.13
N LYS A 2 -9.56 14.38 18.86
CA LYS A 2 -9.40 13.20 18.01
C LYS A 2 -7.90 12.98 17.78
N LYS A 3 -7.47 11.73 17.69
CA LYS A 3 -6.08 11.40 17.46
C LYS A 3 -5.81 11.43 15.96
N LYS A 4 -4.84 12.22 15.52
CA LYS A 4 -4.42 12.28 14.12
C LYS A 4 -3.82 10.94 13.69
N LEU A 5 -4.26 10.45 12.53
CA LEU A 5 -3.70 9.25 11.89
C LEU A 5 -2.59 9.64 10.92
N LEU A 6 -2.88 10.60 10.04
CA LEU A 6 -1.94 11.08 9.02
C LEU A 6 -1.96 12.60 9.00
N GLU A 7 -0.78 13.21 9.01
CA GLU A 7 -0.59 14.63 8.82
C GLU A 7 0.47 14.84 7.75
N ILE A 8 0.20 15.73 6.84
CA ILE A 8 1.10 16.10 5.75
C ILE A 8 1.20 17.62 5.76
N HIS A 9 2.41 18.14 5.79
CA HIS A 9 2.68 19.56 5.86
C HIS A 9 3.58 19.99 4.73
N ASP A 10 3.11 20.95 3.92
CA ASP A 10 3.85 21.61 2.84
C ASP A 10 4.59 20.60 1.94
N LEU A 11 3.91 19.54 1.53
CA LEU A 11 4.54 18.42 0.83
C LEU A 11 4.81 18.75 -0.64
N HIS A 12 6.07 18.74 -1.02
CA HIS A 12 6.54 18.82 -2.39
C HIS A 12 7.12 17.49 -2.84
N VAL A 13 6.74 17.03 -4.01
CA VAL A 13 7.19 15.73 -4.54
C VAL A 13 7.59 15.86 -5.99
N SER A 14 8.78 15.38 -6.30
CA SER A 14 9.31 15.26 -7.65
C SER A 14 9.30 13.83 -8.15
N VAL A 15 9.21 13.67 -9.46
CA VAL A 15 9.39 12.42 -10.17
C VAL A 15 10.39 12.66 -11.29
N GLY A 16 11.32 11.74 -11.46
CA GLY A 16 12.30 11.84 -12.53
C GLY A 16 13.47 10.90 -12.32
N ASP A 17 14.29 10.86 -13.35
CA ASP A 17 15.56 10.16 -13.33
C ASP A 17 16.63 11.19 -13.70
N ALA A 18 17.84 11.04 -13.19
CA ALA A 18 18.96 11.96 -13.37
C ALA A 18 19.28 12.28 -14.85
N ASN A 19 18.77 11.48 -15.80
CA ASN A 19 19.02 11.63 -17.24
C ASN A 19 17.91 12.40 -17.98
N ILE A 20 16.68 12.49 -17.38
CA ILE A 20 15.49 13.08 -18.05
C ILE A 20 15.11 14.42 -17.41
N GLY A 21 15.69 14.71 -16.22
CA GLY A 21 15.36 15.87 -15.39
C GLY A 21 14.23 15.55 -14.39
N GLU A 22 14.31 16.17 -13.25
CA GLU A 22 13.27 16.10 -12.22
C GLU A 22 12.10 16.99 -12.58
N LYS A 23 10.88 16.47 -12.39
CA LYS A 23 9.65 17.22 -12.53
C LYS A 23 8.90 17.23 -11.21
N GLU A 24 8.71 18.38 -10.64
CA GLU A 24 7.85 18.54 -9.48
C GLU A 24 6.38 18.32 -9.86
N ILE A 25 5.67 17.51 -9.08
CA ILE A 25 4.27 17.14 -9.30
C ILE A 25 3.39 17.64 -8.16
N LEU A 26 3.85 17.60 -6.92
CA LEU A 26 3.15 18.19 -5.78
C LEU A 26 3.87 19.45 -5.33
N HIS A 27 3.10 20.50 -5.08
CA HIS A 27 3.58 21.87 -4.84
C HIS A 27 2.99 22.40 -3.53
N GLY A 28 3.46 21.89 -2.37
CA GLY A 28 3.01 22.33 -1.06
C GLY A 28 1.61 21.80 -0.70
N VAL A 29 1.48 20.47 -0.56
CA VAL A 29 0.21 19.84 -0.17
C VAL A 29 0.13 19.71 1.33
N ASP A 30 -0.99 20.20 1.91
CA ASP A 30 -1.36 19.97 3.30
C ASP A 30 -2.56 19.04 3.38
N LEU A 31 -2.51 18.04 4.27
CA LEU A 31 -3.60 17.10 4.50
C LEU A 31 -3.57 16.60 5.94
N GLU A 32 -4.72 16.56 6.59
CA GLU A 32 -4.89 15.94 7.89
C GLU A 32 -6.02 14.92 7.85
N ILE A 33 -5.77 13.72 8.40
CA ILE A 33 -6.75 12.65 8.51
C ILE A 33 -6.76 12.15 9.96
N ASP A 34 -7.92 12.18 10.60
CA ASP A 34 -8.11 11.60 11.92
C ASP A 34 -8.32 10.08 11.84
N HIS A 35 -8.16 9.36 12.96
CA HIS A 35 -8.54 7.95 13.02
C HIS A 35 -10.03 7.77 12.68
N ASP A 36 -10.35 6.68 12.00
CA ASP A 36 -11.71 6.29 11.59
C ASP A 36 -12.37 7.26 10.59
N GLU A 37 -11.59 8.06 9.87
CA GLU A 37 -12.08 8.92 8.79
C GLU A 37 -11.78 8.32 7.41
N THR A 38 -12.64 8.67 6.46
CA THR A 38 -12.45 8.37 5.04
C THR A 38 -12.37 9.68 4.27
N HIS A 39 -11.25 9.90 3.61
CA HIS A 39 -11.03 11.06 2.76
C HIS A 39 -11.07 10.69 1.29
N VAL A 40 -11.69 11.50 0.46
CA VAL A 40 -11.80 11.32 -0.99
C VAL A 40 -11.08 12.44 -1.71
N LEU A 41 -10.03 12.10 -2.45
CA LEU A 41 -9.32 13.04 -3.31
C LEU A 41 -9.95 13.06 -4.70
N MET A 42 -10.44 14.21 -5.12
CA MET A 42 -11.04 14.42 -6.44
C MET A 42 -10.25 15.46 -7.23
N GLY A 43 -10.31 15.35 -8.56
CA GLY A 43 -9.70 16.30 -9.47
C GLY A 43 -9.40 15.68 -10.83
N PRO A 44 -9.05 16.48 -11.84
CA PRO A 44 -8.69 16.03 -13.18
C PRO A 44 -7.49 15.06 -13.18
N ASN A 45 -7.27 14.37 -14.31
CA ASN A 45 -6.07 13.56 -14.47
C ASN A 45 -4.82 14.45 -14.51
N GLY A 46 -3.72 13.97 -13.93
CA GLY A 46 -2.45 14.70 -13.88
C GLY A 46 -2.31 15.68 -12.71
N THR A 47 -3.29 15.80 -11.79
CA THR A 47 -3.22 16.70 -10.62
C THR A 47 -2.45 16.14 -9.42
N GLY A 48 -1.75 15.00 -9.55
CA GLY A 48 -0.93 14.46 -8.48
C GLY A 48 -1.63 13.53 -7.47
N LYS A 49 -2.92 13.16 -7.67
CA LYS A 49 -3.65 12.28 -6.73
C LYS A 49 -2.92 10.96 -6.44
N SER A 50 -2.47 10.27 -7.49
CA SER A 50 -1.71 9.03 -7.35
C SER A 50 -0.31 9.27 -6.79
N THR A 51 0.31 10.39 -7.15
CA THR A 51 1.62 10.81 -6.64
C THR A 51 1.59 10.97 -5.12
N LEU A 52 0.52 11.55 -4.57
CA LEU A 52 0.35 11.65 -3.12
C LEU A 52 0.32 10.27 -2.45
N GLY A 53 -0.45 9.32 -3.01
CA GLY A 53 -0.48 7.95 -2.49
C GLY A 53 0.88 7.26 -2.57
N TYR A 54 1.62 7.44 -3.66
CA TYR A 54 2.98 6.89 -3.80
C TYR A 54 3.97 7.54 -2.84
N ALA A 55 3.89 8.85 -2.61
CA ALA A 55 4.72 9.54 -1.63
C ALA A 55 4.45 9.05 -0.20
N ILE A 56 3.17 8.91 0.18
CA ILE A 56 2.79 8.37 1.50
C ILE A 56 3.33 6.95 1.71
N THR A 57 3.33 6.11 0.67
CA THR A 57 3.86 4.74 0.77
C THR A 57 5.38 4.65 0.69
N GLY A 58 6.07 5.73 0.34
CA GLY A 58 7.52 5.77 0.20
C GLY A 58 8.04 5.08 -1.07
N ASN A 59 7.27 5.16 -2.16
CA ASN A 59 7.71 4.61 -3.44
C ASN A 59 8.98 5.32 -3.93
N PRO A 60 10.10 4.61 -4.17
CA PRO A 60 11.39 5.21 -4.47
C PRO A 60 11.49 5.94 -5.82
N ALA A 61 10.45 5.88 -6.66
CA ALA A 61 10.37 6.68 -7.88
C ALA A 61 9.86 8.12 -7.64
N TYR A 62 9.48 8.44 -6.40
CA TYR A 62 8.91 9.73 -6.01
C TYR A 62 9.69 10.31 -4.84
N ASP A 63 10.43 11.37 -5.08
CA ASP A 63 11.27 12.01 -4.08
C ASP A 63 10.52 13.16 -3.39
N VAL A 64 10.46 13.11 -2.06
CA VAL A 64 9.97 14.22 -1.25
C VAL A 64 11.08 15.26 -1.17
N THR A 65 10.86 16.40 -1.82
CA THR A 65 11.87 17.47 -1.91
C THR A 65 11.71 18.51 -0.81
N GLN A 66 10.50 18.66 -0.25
CA GLN A 66 10.19 19.57 0.86
C GLN A 66 8.95 19.07 1.61
N GLY A 67 8.80 19.49 2.87
CA GLY A 67 7.67 19.16 3.72
C GLY A 67 7.88 17.86 4.49
N GLU A 68 6.83 17.40 5.15
CA GLU A 68 6.90 16.20 5.99
C GLU A 68 5.59 15.39 5.96
N ILE A 69 5.75 14.09 6.22
CA ILE A 69 4.67 13.12 6.35
C ILE A 69 4.75 12.52 7.76
N ILE A 70 3.71 12.73 8.56
CA ILE A 70 3.63 12.20 9.93
C ILE A 70 2.51 11.16 9.98
N PHE A 71 2.82 9.97 10.45
CA PHE A 71 1.87 8.87 10.61
C PHE A 71 1.81 8.40 12.07
N ASN A 72 0.64 8.46 12.68
CA ASN A 72 0.45 8.18 14.11
C ASN A 72 1.38 8.98 15.04
N GLY A 73 1.71 10.23 14.67
CA GLY A 73 2.61 11.11 15.43
C GLY A 73 4.09 10.85 15.21
N GLU A 74 4.47 9.99 14.27
CA GLU A 74 5.85 9.71 13.91
C GLU A 74 6.15 10.22 12.50
N ASN A 75 7.23 10.99 12.34
CA ASN A 75 7.67 11.43 11.03
C ASN A 75 8.21 10.24 10.23
N ILE A 76 7.58 9.98 9.07
CA ILE A 76 7.92 8.87 8.19
C ILE A 76 8.50 9.33 6.85
N THR A 77 8.81 10.61 6.68
CA THR A 77 9.22 11.20 5.39
C THR A 77 10.37 10.45 4.73
N ASP A 78 11.39 10.11 5.50
CA ASP A 78 12.57 9.37 5.00
C ASP A 78 12.52 7.86 5.28
N MET A 79 11.38 7.39 5.81
CA MET A 79 11.24 5.98 6.17
C MET A 79 11.07 5.11 4.91
N PRO A 80 11.83 4.00 4.76
CA PRO A 80 11.74 3.13 3.61
C PRO A 80 10.37 2.42 3.54
N VAL A 81 9.95 2.05 2.32
CA VAL A 81 8.64 1.48 2.02
C VAL A 81 8.28 0.26 2.86
N ASN A 82 9.25 -0.63 3.12
CA ASN A 82 9.03 -1.84 3.92
C ASN A 82 8.71 -1.52 5.39
N GLU A 83 9.31 -0.48 5.96
CA GLU A 83 9.02 -0.06 7.33
C GLU A 83 7.66 0.65 7.43
N ARG A 84 7.31 1.46 6.43
CA ARG A 84 5.95 2.06 6.36
C ARG A 84 4.87 0.98 6.23
N ALA A 85 5.10 -0.06 5.42
CA ALA A 85 4.19 -1.19 5.30
C ALA A 85 4.00 -1.94 6.63
N LYS A 86 5.06 -2.14 7.42
CA LYS A 86 4.97 -2.75 8.77
C LYS A 86 4.13 -1.92 9.73
N LYS A 87 4.09 -0.59 9.57
CA LYS A 87 3.23 0.30 10.35
C LYS A 87 1.76 0.23 9.95
N GLY A 88 1.43 -0.48 8.87
CA GLY A 88 0.06 -0.68 8.39
C GLY A 88 -0.35 0.25 7.25
N ILE A 89 0.59 0.96 6.63
CA ILE A 89 0.31 1.74 5.42
C ILE A 89 0.21 0.76 4.25
N PHE A 90 -0.93 0.76 3.56
CA PHE A 90 -1.19 -0.09 2.41
C PHE A 90 -1.73 0.75 1.25
N LEU A 91 -1.26 0.46 0.04
CA LEU A 91 -1.74 1.07 -1.20
C LEU A 91 -2.35 0.00 -2.11
N SER A 92 -3.63 0.19 -2.46
CA SER A 92 -4.29 -0.61 -3.49
C SER A 92 -3.99 -0.01 -4.87
N PHE A 93 -3.37 -0.80 -5.73
CA PHE A 93 -3.00 -0.35 -7.07
C PHE A 93 -4.19 -0.38 -8.03
N GLN A 94 -4.24 0.55 -8.97
CA GLN A 94 -5.24 0.53 -10.03
C GLN A 94 -5.09 -0.71 -10.93
N ASN A 95 -3.85 -1.09 -11.22
CA ASN A 95 -3.49 -2.29 -11.98
C ASN A 95 -2.45 -3.09 -11.19
N PRO A 96 -2.88 -4.04 -10.33
CA PRO A 96 -1.94 -4.90 -9.60
C PRO A 96 -1.09 -5.73 -10.55
N LEU A 97 0.22 -5.77 -10.28
CA LEU A 97 1.17 -6.53 -11.08
C LEU A 97 0.93 -8.04 -10.94
N GLU A 98 1.19 -8.76 -12.01
CA GLU A 98 1.26 -10.22 -12.03
C GLU A 98 2.66 -10.67 -11.61
N VAL A 99 2.74 -11.64 -10.71
CA VAL A 99 4.02 -12.17 -10.20
C VAL A 99 4.08 -13.68 -10.45
N PRO A 100 4.53 -14.11 -11.65
CA PRO A 100 4.68 -15.52 -11.96
C PRO A 100 5.67 -16.22 -11.01
N GLY A 101 5.37 -17.46 -10.61
CA GLY A 101 6.22 -18.26 -9.73
C GLY A 101 6.06 -17.97 -8.23
N VAL A 102 5.21 -17.02 -7.84
CA VAL A 102 4.91 -16.72 -6.43
C VAL A 102 3.42 -16.89 -6.20
N THR A 103 3.02 -17.93 -5.46
CA THR A 103 1.59 -18.15 -5.16
C THR A 103 1.03 -17.08 -4.23
N LEU A 104 -0.27 -16.80 -4.36
CA LEU A 104 -0.98 -15.85 -3.48
C LEU A 104 -0.79 -16.21 -2.00
N SER A 105 -0.88 -17.49 -1.65
CA SER A 105 -0.67 -17.95 -0.27
C SER A 105 0.76 -17.73 0.22
N SER A 106 1.78 -18.03 -0.60
CA SER A 106 3.17 -17.83 -0.21
C SER A 106 3.52 -16.35 -0.04
N PHE A 107 2.99 -15.50 -0.92
CA PHE A 107 3.15 -14.04 -0.82
C PHE A 107 2.57 -13.49 0.49
N ILE A 108 1.28 -13.80 0.78
CA ILE A 108 0.61 -13.33 2.01
C ILE A 108 1.31 -13.84 3.26
N ARG A 109 1.72 -15.12 3.27
CA ARG A 109 2.45 -15.69 4.40
C ARG A 109 3.75 -14.96 4.66
N SER A 110 4.54 -14.72 3.61
CA SER A 110 5.81 -13.99 3.72
C SER A 110 5.60 -12.56 4.24
N ALA A 111 4.56 -11.86 3.77
CA ALA A 111 4.23 -10.53 4.24
C ALA A 111 3.85 -10.51 5.73
N LEU A 112 3.02 -11.48 6.17
CA LEU A 112 2.63 -11.62 7.57
C LEU A 112 3.82 -11.96 8.47
N GLU A 113 4.72 -12.86 8.03
CA GLU A 113 5.94 -13.21 8.79
C GLU A 113 6.86 -11.99 8.95
N GLN A 114 6.99 -11.16 7.91
CA GLN A 114 7.73 -9.90 7.98
C GLN A 114 7.09 -8.88 8.93
N LYS A 115 5.75 -8.76 8.89
CA LYS A 115 5.00 -7.85 9.76
C LYS A 115 5.08 -8.25 11.23
N THR A 116 4.98 -9.56 11.52
CA THR A 116 4.98 -10.09 12.89
C THR A 116 6.38 -10.36 13.45
N GLY A 117 7.42 -10.37 12.60
CA GLY A 117 8.78 -10.73 12.98
C GLY A 117 8.96 -12.19 13.40
N SER A 118 7.97 -13.05 13.17
CA SER A 118 7.96 -14.45 13.61
C SER A 118 7.42 -15.38 12.53
N ARG A 119 7.90 -16.63 12.52
CA ARG A 119 7.38 -17.67 11.62
C ARG A 119 5.97 -18.08 12.04
N ILE A 120 5.08 -18.18 11.05
CA ILE A 120 3.69 -18.59 11.25
C ILE A 120 3.57 -20.09 10.93
N ARG A 121 2.94 -20.84 11.83
CA ARG A 121 2.68 -22.26 11.60
C ARG A 121 1.78 -22.42 10.37
N LEU A 122 2.18 -23.30 9.44
CA LEU A 122 1.51 -23.46 8.15
C LEU A 122 0.01 -23.81 8.30
N TRP A 123 -0.31 -24.62 9.30
CA TRP A 123 -1.72 -25.03 9.54
C TRP A 123 -2.58 -23.85 10.01
N ASP A 124 -2.09 -23.05 10.95
CA ASP A 124 -2.79 -21.86 11.46
C ASP A 124 -2.98 -20.81 10.35
N PHE A 125 -1.94 -20.63 9.54
CA PHE A 125 -1.99 -19.75 8.38
C PHE A 125 -3.04 -20.20 7.36
N LYS A 126 -3.03 -21.48 6.95
CA LYS A 126 -3.98 -22.03 5.97
C LYS A 126 -5.43 -21.91 6.47
N LYS A 127 -5.67 -22.18 7.75
CA LYS A 127 -7.00 -22.03 8.35
C LYS A 127 -7.48 -20.58 8.26
N LYS A 128 -6.66 -19.62 8.71
CA LYS A 128 -6.99 -18.19 8.67
C LYS A 128 -7.21 -17.71 7.23
N LEU A 129 -6.35 -18.14 6.30
CA LEU A 129 -6.48 -17.79 4.89
C LEU A 129 -7.81 -18.27 4.30
N ALA A 130 -8.19 -19.53 4.52
CA ALA A 130 -9.44 -20.09 4.04
C ALA A 130 -10.67 -19.36 4.63
N GLU A 131 -10.65 -19.05 5.93
CA GLU A 131 -11.72 -18.26 6.58
C GLU A 131 -11.86 -16.86 5.95
N THR A 132 -10.74 -16.19 5.68
CA THR A 132 -10.73 -14.86 5.07
C THR A 132 -11.17 -14.91 3.59
N MET A 133 -10.73 -15.91 2.83
CA MET A 133 -11.15 -16.11 1.44
C MET A 133 -12.66 -16.37 1.36
N LYS A 134 -13.20 -17.15 2.28
CA LYS A 134 -14.65 -17.39 2.38
C LYS A 134 -15.42 -16.08 2.65
N LEU A 135 -14.92 -15.23 3.53
CA LEU A 135 -15.51 -13.91 3.81
C LEU A 135 -15.61 -13.05 2.55
N LEU A 136 -14.60 -13.14 1.67
CA LEU A 136 -14.54 -12.40 0.41
C LEU A 136 -15.28 -13.11 -0.76
N ASN A 137 -15.93 -14.24 -0.52
CA ASN A 137 -16.49 -15.10 -1.57
C ASN A 137 -15.44 -15.36 -2.69
N MET A 138 -14.23 -15.75 -2.29
CA MET A 138 -13.12 -16.12 -3.16
C MET A 138 -12.87 -17.61 -3.05
N ASP A 139 -12.76 -18.29 -4.19
CA ASP A 139 -12.49 -19.72 -4.22
C ASP A 139 -11.11 -20.03 -3.66
N GLU A 140 -11.00 -21.05 -2.80
CA GLU A 140 -9.75 -21.42 -2.13
C GLU A 140 -8.64 -21.85 -3.09
N SER A 141 -8.99 -22.31 -4.31
CA SER A 141 -8.02 -22.69 -5.33
C SER A 141 -7.10 -21.52 -5.76
N TYR A 142 -7.56 -20.27 -5.59
CA TYR A 142 -6.75 -19.09 -5.87
C TYR A 142 -5.54 -18.95 -4.94
N ALA A 143 -5.58 -19.56 -3.76
CA ALA A 143 -4.44 -19.54 -2.83
C ALA A 143 -3.16 -20.17 -3.43
N GLU A 144 -3.33 -21.19 -4.26
CA GLU A 144 -2.21 -21.94 -4.88
C GLU A 144 -1.90 -21.45 -6.30
N ARG A 145 -2.61 -20.43 -6.80
CA ARG A 145 -2.29 -19.78 -8.09
C ARG A 145 -1.28 -18.66 -7.90
N ASP A 146 -0.52 -18.39 -8.95
CA ASP A 146 0.43 -17.29 -8.98
C ASP A 146 -0.28 -15.94 -8.80
N LEU A 147 0.33 -15.06 -8.04
CA LEU A 147 -0.24 -13.78 -7.64
C LEU A 147 -0.68 -12.96 -8.85
N ASN A 148 -1.99 -12.73 -8.95
CA ASN A 148 -2.66 -11.97 -10.00
C ASN A 148 -2.56 -12.55 -11.43
N VAL A 149 -1.85 -13.65 -11.67
CA VAL A 149 -1.70 -14.23 -13.00
C VAL A 149 -3.01 -14.84 -13.48
N GLY A 150 -3.55 -14.27 -14.56
CA GLY A 150 -4.82 -14.69 -15.14
C GLY A 150 -6.04 -14.46 -14.24
N PHE A 151 -5.94 -13.57 -13.25
CA PHE A 151 -7.09 -13.15 -12.45
C PHE A 151 -7.89 -12.10 -13.23
N SER A 152 -9.20 -12.19 -13.15
CA SER A 152 -10.09 -11.11 -13.60
C SER A 152 -9.91 -9.86 -12.72
N GLY A 153 -10.40 -8.70 -13.17
CA GLY A 153 -10.31 -7.47 -12.40
C GLY A 153 -10.94 -7.58 -11.01
N GLY A 154 -12.08 -8.28 -10.90
CA GLY A 154 -12.73 -8.53 -9.61
C GLY A 154 -11.92 -9.45 -8.68
N GLU A 155 -11.29 -10.48 -9.22
CA GLU A 155 -10.44 -11.40 -8.47
C GLU A 155 -9.15 -10.71 -8.00
N LYS A 156 -8.54 -9.86 -8.84
CA LYS A 156 -7.40 -9.03 -8.44
C LYS A 156 -7.76 -8.12 -7.27
N LYS A 157 -8.95 -7.50 -7.29
CA LYS A 157 -9.41 -6.67 -6.17
C LYS A 157 -9.67 -7.48 -4.90
N LYS A 158 -10.25 -8.67 -5.01
CA LYS A 158 -10.40 -9.57 -3.86
C LYS A 158 -9.05 -10.00 -3.29
N ALA A 159 -8.07 -10.29 -4.15
CA ALA A 159 -6.71 -10.64 -3.72
C ALA A 159 -6.01 -9.48 -3.01
N GLU A 160 -6.22 -8.22 -3.43
CA GLU A 160 -5.73 -7.04 -2.71
C GLU A 160 -6.39 -6.88 -1.34
N ILE A 161 -7.72 -7.01 -1.27
CA ILE A 161 -8.44 -6.93 0.01
C ILE A 161 -8.00 -8.05 0.96
N LEU A 162 -7.78 -9.26 0.43
CA LEU A 162 -7.26 -10.39 1.21
C LEU A 162 -5.90 -10.09 1.85
N GLN A 163 -5.05 -9.29 1.19
CA GLN A 163 -3.76 -8.86 1.74
C GLN A 163 -3.88 -7.81 2.85
N MET A 164 -5.01 -7.10 2.95
CA MET A 164 -5.27 -6.10 4.00
C MET A 164 -5.79 -6.73 5.29
N LEU A 165 -6.47 -7.87 5.22
CA LEU A 165 -7.13 -8.58 6.34
C LEU A 165 -6.18 -9.55 7.07
#